data_c9589e3575d273e1fadb72e213277626
#
_entry.id   c9589e3575d273e1fadb72e213277626
#
_cell.length_a   1.000
_cell.length_b   1.000
_cell.length_c   1.000
_cell.angle_alpha   90.00
_cell.angle_beta   90.00
_cell.angle_gamma   90.00
#
_symmetry.space_group_name_H-M   'P 1'
#
loop_
_entity.id
_entity.type
_entity.pdbx_description
1 polymer ?
#
loop_
_entity_poly.entity_id
_entity_poly.type
_entity_poly.pdbx_seq_one_letter_code
_entity_poly.pdbx_strand_id
1 'polypeptide(L)'
;AEWFSMLSEYRDLLDRLDGFRDVEAQTKVVEFEFDDGSALYGEIDHYYPTLGLMHFSASKSIKSRSLISLWLNHLVLCGAGLLAREETSQLFAPSTRGWRFNWIEAGTARSLLDDYVQLYRQGQQFPLPVFPQTSYTFARHEDPSIAMEKALLVWNGSGFGVGAQGECCDDFLRLAL
;
A
#
# COMPACT_ATOMS: atom_id res chain seq x y z
N ALA A 1 21.92 -23.90 0.49
CA ALA A 1 21.25 -23.39 1.71
C ALA A 1 20.19 -22.36 1.36
N GLU A 2 20.45 -21.34 0.52
CA GLU A 2 19.49 -20.29 0.16
C GLU A 2 18.21 -20.80 -0.52
N TRP A 3 18.32 -21.74 -1.45
CA TRP A 3 17.16 -22.32 -2.15
C TRP A 3 16.16 -22.99 -1.20
N PHE A 4 16.64 -23.72 -0.19
CA PHE A 4 15.76 -24.36 0.80
C PHE A 4 15.06 -23.33 1.69
N SER A 5 15.73 -22.24 2.07
CA SER A 5 15.13 -21.14 2.82
C SER A 5 14.03 -20.47 2.01
N MET A 6 14.30 -20.17 0.74
CA MET A 6 13.33 -19.57 -0.16
C MET A 6 12.10 -20.46 -0.37
N LEU A 7 12.29 -21.76 -0.60
CA LEU A 7 11.19 -22.71 -0.74
C LEU A 7 10.33 -22.81 0.52
N SER A 8 10.95 -22.74 1.71
CA SER A 8 10.23 -22.73 2.98
C SER A 8 9.36 -21.47 3.12
N GLU A 9 9.89 -20.28 2.81
CA GLU A 9 9.15 -19.02 2.88
C GLU A 9 7.92 -19.01 1.95
N TYR A 10 8.06 -19.56 0.73
CA TYR A 10 6.94 -19.68 -0.20
C TYR A 10 5.92 -20.75 0.22
N ARG A 11 6.37 -21.84 0.84
CA ARG A 11 5.47 -22.85 1.39
C ARG A 11 4.62 -22.26 2.52
N ASP A 12 5.22 -21.53 3.45
CA ASP A 12 4.50 -20.87 4.54
C ASP A 12 3.50 -19.83 4.00
N LEU A 13 3.82 -19.16 2.88
CA LEU A 13 2.87 -18.30 2.20
C LEU A 13 1.70 -19.10 1.62
N LEU A 14 1.96 -20.19 0.91
CA LEU A 14 0.93 -21.03 0.33
C LEU A 14 0.01 -21.64 1.41
N ASP A 15 0.56 -22.07 2.53
CA ASP A 15 -0.22 -22.61 3.66
C ASP A 15 -1.16 -21.53 4.25
N ARG A 16 -0.70 -20.28 4.32
CA ARG A 16 -1.55 -19.14 4.73
C ARG A 16 -2.63 -18.82 3.72
N LEU A 17 -2.41 -19.14 2.45
CA LEU A 17 -3.35 -18.92 1.34
C LEU A 17 -4.30 -20.12 1.11
N ASP A 18 -4.11 -21.23 1.81
CA ASP A 18 -4.91 -22.44 1.62
C ASP A 18 -6.39 -22.19 1.89
N GLY A 19 -6.71 -21.32 2.85
CA GLY A 19 -8.09 -20.89 3.15
C GLY A 19 -8.78 -20.10 2.02
N PHE A 20 -8.05 -19.70 0.96
CA PHE A 20 -8.58 -18.93 -0.19
C PHE A 20 -8.82 -19.80 -1.42
N ARG A 21 -8.42 -21.07 -1.41
CA ARG A 21 -8.48 -21.97 -2.59
C ARG A 21 -9.88 -22.16 -3.15
N ASP A 22 -10.87 -22.16 -2.27
CA ASP A 22 -12.26 -22.44 -2.63
C ASP A 22 -13.10 -21.17 -2.85
N VAL A 23 -12.47 -19.99 -2.78
CA VAL A 23 -13.17 -18.71 -2.97
C VAL A 23 -12.68 -18.06 -4.26
N GLU A 24 -13.59 -17.86 -5.20
CA GLU A 24 -13.30 -17.21 -6.47
C GLU A 24 -13.13 -15.70 -6.27
N ALA A 25 -12.05 -15.15 -6.83
CA ALA A 25 -11.81 -13.72 -6.83
C ALA A 25 -12.82 -13.00 -7.73
N GLN A 26 -13.32 -11.88 -7.26
CA GLN A 26 -14.24 -11.02 -7.99
C GLN A 26 -13.58 -9.66 -8.28
N THR A 27 -14.06 -9.00 -9.33
CA THR A 27 -13.79 -7.59 -9.61
C THR A 27 -14.95 -6.76 -9.04
N LYS A 28 -14.64 -5.73 -8.27
CA LYS A 28 -15.61 -4.74 -7.80
C LYS A 28 -15.57 -3.52 -8.68
N VAL A 29 -16.68 -3.22 -9.34
CA VAL A 29 -16.88 -1.94 -10.02
C VAL A 29 -17.16 -0.88 -8.97
N VAL A 30 -16.43 0.21 -9.03
CA VAL A 30 -16.55 1.34 -8.11
C VAL A 30 -17.03 2.56 -8.88
N GLU A 31 -18.08 3.14 -8.37
CA GLU A 31 -18.60 4.45 -8.77
C GLU A 31 -18.87 5.25 -7.49
N PHE A 32 -18.25 6.43 -7.40
CA PHE A 32 -18.27 7.18 -6.17
C PHE A 32 -18.09 8.67 -6.45
N GLU A 33 -19.01 9.48 -5.96
CA GLU A 33 -19.03 10.93 -6.15
C GLU A 33 -18.55 11.62 -4.87
N PHE A 34 -17.66 12.60 -5.04
CA PHE A 34 -17.17 13.48 -3.97
C PHE A 34 -18.09 14.69 -3.77
N ASP A 35 -18.01 15.33 -2.61
CA ASP A 35 -18.84 16.47 -2.26
C ASP A 35 -18.64 17.69 -3.21
N ASP A 36 -17.50 17.75 -3.89
CA ASP A 36 -17.20 18.80 -4.89
C ASP A 36 -17.76 18.48 -6.30
N GLY A 37 -18.51 17.39 -6.45
CA GLY A 37 -19.08 16.93 -7.72
C GLY A 37 -18.08 16.20 -8.63
N SER A 38 -16.84 15.98 -8.20
CA SER A 38 -15.93 15.08 -8.92
C SER A 38 -16.29 13.62 -8.63
N ALA A 39 -15.96 12.72 -9.56
CA ALA A 39 -16.28 11.31 -9.43
C ALA A 39 -15.06 10.43 -9.67
N LEU A 40 -15.03 9.30 -8.98
CA LEU A 40 -14.05 8.25 -9.16
C LEU A 40 -14.76 7.03 -9.73
N TYR A 41 -14.24 6.56 -10.87
CA TYR A 41 -14.71 5.35 -11.55
C TYR A 41 -13.56 4.39 -11.70
N GLY A 42 -13.80 3.10 -11.51
CA GLY A 42 -12.78 2.09 -11.72
C GLY A 42 -13.21 0.69 -11.34
N GLU A 43 -12.25 -0.19 -11.43
CA GLU A 43 -12.40 -1.59 -11.05
C GLU A 43 -11.32 -1.98 -10.06
N ILE A 44 -11.69 -2.73 -9.04
CA ILE A 44 -10.79 -3.27 -8.04
C ILE A 44 -10.87 -4.79 -8.11
N ASP A 45 -9.78 -5.39 -8.56
CA ASP A 45 -9.62 -6.84 -8.67
C ASP A 45 -9.19 -7.47 -7.35
N HIS A 46 -9.23 -8.81 -7.31
CA HIS A 46 -8.78 -9.60 -6.15
C HIS A 46 -9.60 -9.35 -4.87
N TYR A 47 -10.87 -9.05 -5.03
CA TYR A 47 -11.81 -9.10 -3.94
C TYR A 47 -12.36 -10.52 -3.77
N TYR A 48 -12.28 -11.04 -2.57
CA TYR A 48 -12.75 -12.38 -2.18
C TYR A 48 -13.94 -12.23 -1.24
N PRO A 49 -15.16 -12.69 -1.61
CA PRO A 49 -16.34 -12.59 -0.76
C PRO A 49 -16.09 -13.16 0.64
N THR A 50 -16.56 -12.45 1.65
CA THR A 50 -16.37 -12.76 3.08
C THR A 50 -14.96 -12.57 3.65
N LEU A 51 -13.94 -12.43 2.80
CA LEU A 51 -12.54 -12.25 3.20
C LEU A 51 -12.06 -10.82 2.96
N GLY A 52 -12.53 -10.20 1.88
CA GLY A 52 -12.21 -8.84 1.49
C GLY A 52 -11.17 -8.74 0.37
N LEU A 53 -10.40 -7.67 0.36
CA LEU A 53 -9.40 -7.39 -0.69
C LEU A 53 -8.06 -8.06 -0.36
N MET A 54 -7.51 -8.82 -1.32
CA MET A 54 -6.26 -9.55 -1.14
C MET A 54 -5.24 -9.18 -2.19
N HIS A 55 -4.10 -8.65 -1.77
CA HIS A 55 -2.95 -8.42 -2.63
C HIS A 55 -1.81 -9.38 -2.30
N PHE A 56 -1.08 -9.80 -3.32
CA PHE A 56 0.04 -10.73 -3.21
C PHE A 56 1.30 -10.09 -3.77
N SER A 57 2.38 -10.16 -3.01
CA SER A 57 3.69 -9.71 -3.45
C SER A 57 4.63 -10.90 -3.55
N ALA A 58 5.27 -11.09 -4.71
CA ALA A 58 6.36 -12.06 -4.86
C ALA A 58 7.67 -11.57 -4.24
N SER A 59 7.76 -10.31 -3.85
CA SER A 59 8.94 -9.74 -3.22
C SER A 59 9.05 -10.19 -1.76
N LYS A 60 10.27 -10.52 -1.31
CA LYS A 60 10.55 -10.85 0.09
C LYS A 60 10.22 -9.70 1.05
N SER A 61 10.33 -8.46 0.60
CA SER A 61 9.97 -7.27 1.37
C SER A 61 8.74 -6.57 0.80
N ILE A 62 7.87 -6.13 1.67
CA ILE A 62 6.72 -5.31 1.31
C ILE A 62 7.23 -3.89 0.98
N LYS A 63 6.97 -3.45 -0.24
CA LYS A 63 7.32 -2.10 -0.70
C LYS A 63 6.24 -1.10 -0.30
N SER A 64 6.65 0.12 0.05
CA SER A 64 5.74 1.22 0.39
C SER A 64 4.66 1.45 -0.69
N ARG A 65 5.05 1.39 -1.97
CA ARG A 65 4.10 1.48 -3.11
C ARG A 65 2.97 0.46 -3.01
N SER A 66 3.27 -0.79 -2.68
CA SER A 66 2.24 -1.84 -2.56
C SER A 66 1.30 -1.59 -1.39
N LEU A 67 1.81 -1.05 -0.27
CA LEU A 67 0.99 -0.65 0.87
C LEU A 67 0.09 0.53 0.55
N ILE A 68 0.62 1.56 -0.11
CA ILE A 68 -0.16 2.73 -0.53
C ILE A 68 -1.27 2.30 -1.50
N SER A 69 -0.95 1.45 -2.49
CA SER A 69 -1.95 0.92 -3.42
C SER A 69 -3.05 0.14 -2.70
N LEU A 70 -2.69 -0.77 -1.80
CA LEU A 70 -3.68 -1.50 -1.00
C LEU A 70 -4.52 -0.56 -0.14
N TRP A 71 -3.89 0.43 0.49
CA TRP A 71 -4.57 1.42 1.34
C TRP A 71 -5.59 2.24 0.56
N LEU A 72 -5.21 2.77 -0.61
CA LEU A 72 -6.14 3.53 -1.46
C LEU A 72 -7.33 2.68 -1.91
N ASN A 73 -7.09 1.45 -2.38
CA ASN A 73 -8.16 0.53 -2.75
C ASN A 73 -9.05 0.18 -1.55
N HIS A 74 -8.47 0.02 -0.36
CA HIS A 74 -9.20 -0.20 0.88
C HIS A 74 -10.14 0.98 1.21
N LEU A 75 -9.62 2.21 1.14
CA LEU A 75 -10.42 3.41 1.36
C LEU A 75 -11.56 3.53 0.36
N VAL A 76 -11.29 3.23 -0.92
CA VAL A 76 -12.32 3.26 -1.98
C VAL A 76 -13.43 2.24 -1.69
N LEU A 77 -13.08 1.00 -1.33
CA LEU A 77 -14.07 -0.02 -1.00
C LEU A 77 -14.88 0.33 0.25
N CYS A 78 -14.24 0.86 1.29
CA CYS A 78 -14.93 1.34 2.50
C CYS A 78 -15.84 2.54 2.18
N GLY A 79 -15.33 3.54 1.47
CA GLY A 79 -16.05 4.76 1.11
C GLY A 79 -17.24 4.53 0.19
N ALA A 80 -17.16 3.54 -0.70
CA ALA A 80 -18.25 3.09 -1.56
C ALA A 80 -19.22 2.13 -0.86
N GLY A 81 -18.94 1.68 0.36
CA GLY A 81 -19.75 0.70 1.08
C GLY A 81 -19.70 -0.72 0.49
N LEU A 82 -18.60 -1.03 -0.22
CA LEU A 82 -18.40 -2.31 -0.91
C LEU A 82 -17.59 -3.32 -0.07
N LEU A 83 -17.02 -2.90 1.06
CA LEU A 83 -16.33 -3.75 2.02
C LEU A 83 -17.20 -3.93 3.25
N ALA A 84 -17.51 -5.16 3.62
CA ALA A 84 -18.29 -5.45 4.82
C ALA A 84 -17.44 -5.24 6.10
N ARG A 85 -18.11 -5.04 7.25
CA ARG A 85 -17.45 -4.71 8.52
C ARG A 85 -16.49 -5.80 9.00
N GLU A 86 -16.77 -7.05 8.67
CA GLU A 86 -16.02 -8.23 9.05
C GLU A 86 -14.87 -8.52 8.06
N GLU A 87 -14.89 -7.87 6.91
CA GLU A 87 -13.89 -8.04 5.85
C GLU A 87 -12.70 -7.13 6.06
N THR A 88 -11.57 -7.50 5.47
CA THR A 88 -10.30 -6.78 5.62
C THR A 88 -9.60 -6.62 4.27
N SER A 89 -8.69 -5.67 4.19
CA SER A 89 -7.76 -5.61 3.05
C SER A 89 -6.38 -6.08 3.50
N GLN A 90 -5.81 -7.05 2.79
CA GLN A 90 -4.57 -7.70 3.20
C GLN A 90 -3.53 -7.73 2.08
N LEU A 91 -2.27 -7.58 2.47
CA LEU A 91 -1.12 -7.75 1.60
C LEU A 91 -0.26 -8.90 2.13
N PHE A 92 -0.12 -9.93 1.33
CA PHE A 92 0.71 -11.11 1.62
C PHE A 92 2.06 -11.02 0.93
N ALA A 93 3.11 -11.44 1.64
CA ALA A 93 4.45 -11.58 1.10
C ALA A 93 5.17 -12.76 1.77
N PRO A 94 6.14 -13.44 1.09
CA PRO A 94 6.76 -14.67 1.57
C PRO A 94 7.43 -14.55 2.95
N SER A 95 8.21 -13.52 3.17
CA SER A 95 9.08 -13.39 4.36
C SER A 95 8.47 -12.56 5.49
N THR A 96 7.20 -12.19 5.41
CA THR A 96 6.56 -11.35 6.42
C THR A 96 5.18 -11.87 6.80
N ARG A 97 4.69 -11.46 7.98
CA ARG A 97 3.29 -11.74 8.37
C ARG A 97 2.26 -11.03 7.49
N GLY A 98 2.72 -10.18 6.56
CA GLY A 98 1.86 -9.35 5.75
C GLY A 98 1.35 -8.11 6.49
N TRP A 99 0.46 -7.39 5.82
CA TRP A 99 -0.23 -6.22 6.35
C TRP A 99 -1.72 -6.42 6.24
N ARG A 100 -2.49 -5.85 7.18
CA ARG A 100 -3.94 -5.91 7.19
C ARG A 100 -4.52 -4.56 7.61
N PHE A 101 -5.49 -4.09 6.84
CA PHE A 101 -6.35 -2.97 7.17
C PHE A 101 -7.73 -3.49 7.55
N ASN A 102 -8.18 -3.13 8.72
CA ASN A 102 -9.52 -3.43 9.18
C ASN A 102 -10.51 -2.42 8.60
N TRP A 103 -11.76 -2.81 8.50
CA TRP A 103 -12.84 -1.96 8.02
C TRP A 103 -12.84 -0.58 8.70
N ILE A 104 -13.13 0.45 7.91
CA ILE A 104 -13.25 1.84 8.33
C ILE A 104 -14.66 2.31 7.96
N GLU A 105 -15.25 3.16 8.79
CA GLU A 105 -16.53 3.78 8.52
C GLU A 105 -16.49 4.60 7.24
N ALA A 106 -17.56 4.53 6.42
CA ALA A 106 -17.59 5.08 5.06
C ALA A 106 -17.32 6.59 5.02
N GLY A 107 -17.86 7.38 5.95
CA GLY A 107 -17.63 8.82 6.03
C GLY A 107 -16.16 9.14 6.30
N THR A 108 -15.53 8.41 7.21
CA THR A 108 -14.09 8.55 7.49
C THR A 108 -13.25 8.19 6.27
N ALA A 109 -13.59 7.09 5.59
CA ALA A 109 -12.87 6.67 4.38
C ALA A 109 -13.00 7.71 3.25
N ARG A 110 -14.17 8.31 3.08
CA ARG A 110 -14.43 9.39 2.11
C ARG A 110 -13.60 10.65 2.40
N SER A 111 -13.57 11.08 3.66
CA SER A 111 -12.77 12.23 4.06
C SER A 111 -11.28 12.03 3.75
N LEU A 112 -10.74 10.83 4.05
CA LEU A 112 -9.36 10.51 3.72
C LEU A 112 -9.11 10.45 2.21
N LEU A 113 -10.06 9.92 1.43
CA LEU A 113 -9.96 9.92 -0.03
C LEU A 113 -9.97 11.32 -0.61
N ASP A 114 -10.78 12.23 -0.07
CA ASP A 114 -10.81 13.61 -0.50
C ASP A 114 -9.45 14.29 -0.32
N ASP A 115 -8.79 14.09 0.82
CA ASP A 115 -7.42 14.57 1.06
C ASP A 115 -6.44 14.07 -0.03
N TYR A 116 -6.53 12.79 -0.41
CA TYR A 116 -5.69 12.23 -1.48
C TYR A 116 -6.02 12.79 -2.86
N VAL A 117 -7.30 13.03 -3.15
CA VAL A 117 -7.72 13.67 -4.42
C VAL A 117 -7.22 15.11 -4.49
N GLN A 118 -7.25 15.85 -3.38
CA GLN A 118 -6.70 17.20 -3.32
C GLN A 118 -5.18 17.19 -3.54
N LEU A 119 -4.44 16.27 -2.90
CA LEU A 119 -3.01 16.09 -3.15
C LEU A 119 -2.73 15.74 -4.62
N TYR A 120 -3.50 14.84 -5.22
CA TYR A 120 -3.37 14.52 -6.63
C TYR A 120 -3.54 15.74 -7.53
N ARG A 121 -4.57 16.55 -7.29
CA ARG A 121 -4.82 17.81 -8.03
C ARG A 121 -3.67 18.81 -7.88
N GLN A 122 -3.14 18.95 -6.68
CA GLN A 122 -1.97 19.78 -6.44
C GLN A 122 -0.76 19.26 -7.23
N GLY A 123 -0.53 17.95 -7.21
CA GLY A 123 0.56 17.29 -7.94
C GLY A 123 0.46 17.42 -9.46
N GLN A 124 -0.75 17.69 -10.02
CA GLN A 124 -0.91 18.03 -11.44
C GLN A 124 -0.45 19.46 -11.77
N GLN A 125 -0.33 20.32 -10.79
CA GLN A 125 0.05 21.73 -10.98
C GLN A 125 1.51 22.00 -10.65
N PHE A 126 2.06 21.32 -9.64
CA PHE A 126 3.45 21.45 -9.21
C PHE A 126 3.93 20.15 -8.54
N PRO A 127 5.25 19.88 -8.57
CA PRO A 127 5.82 18.71 -7.89
C PRO A 127 5.53 18.75 -6.39
N LEU A 128 5.08 17.63 -5.83
CA LEU A 128 4.83 17.51 -4.40
C LEU A 128 6.01 16.83 -3.70
N PRO A 129 6.40 17.27 -2.49
CA PRO A 129 7.44 16.63 -1.69
C PRO A 129 6.93 15.33 -1.04
N VAL A 130 6.54 14.37 -1.86
CA VAL A 130 6.07 13.05 -1.41
C VAL A 130 7.19 12.03 -1.61
N PHE A 131 7.77 11.56 -0.53
CA PHE A 131 8.89 10.63 -0.50
C PHE A 131 8.44 9.28 0.05
N PRO A 132 7.89 8.37 -0.77
CA PRO A 132 7.17 7.18 -0.29
C PRO A 132 8.01 6.26 0.58
N GLN A 133 9.29 6.05 0.24
CA GLN A 133 10.16 5.14 0.99
C GLN A 133 10.72 5.80 2.26
N THR A 134 11.18 7.04 2.14
CA THR A 134 11.70 7.84 3.25
C THR A 134 10.60 8.08 4.30
N SER A 135 9.43 8.53 3.86
CA SER A 135 8.28 8.78 4.74
C SER A 135 7.78 7.49 5.41
N TYR A 136 7.70 6.39 4.67
CA TYR A 136 7.34 5.09 5.24
C TYR A 136 8.36 4.63 6.28
N THR A 137 9.66 4.79 6.00
CA THR A 137 10.72 4.42 6.94
C THR A 137 10.65 5.27 8.20
N PHE A 138 10.39 6.56 8.08
CA PHE A 138 10.17 7.44 9.22
C PHE A 138 8.97 6.99 10.06
N ALA A 139 7.82 6.80 9.43
CA ALA A 139 6.56 6.51 10.12
C ALA A 139 6.53 5.15 10.85
N ARG A 140 7.36 4.19 10.46
CA ARG A 140 7.39 2.84 11.07
C ARG A 140 8.18 2.76 12.38
N HIS A 141 8.90 3.80 12.78
CA HIS A 141 9.70 3.85 14.00
C HIS A 141 9.04 4.77 15.04
N GLU A 142 8.88 4.26 16.26
CA GLU A 142 8.25 5.01 17.36
C GLU A 142 9.17 6.10 17.93
N ASP A 143 10.50 5.85 17.95
CA ASP A 143 11.48 6.83 18.40
C ASP A 143 11.82 7.81 17.26
N PRO A 144 11.52 9.11 17.42
CA PRO A 144 11.76 10.11 16.36
C PRO A 144 13.22 10.23 15.93
N SER A 145 14.18 10.00 16.84
CA SER A 145 15.61 10.08 16.53
C SER A 145 16.05 8.92 15.65
N ILE A 146 15.61 7.70 15.99
CA ILE A 146 15.84 6.49 15.19
C ILE A 146 15.11 6.61 13.85
N ALA A 147 13.86 7.09 13.87
CA ALA A 147 13.06 7.32 12.68
C ALA A 147 13.78 8.22 11.69
N MET A 148 14.32 9.36 12.17
CA MET A 148 15.06 10.32 11.35
C MET A 148 16.35 9.72 10.79
N GLU A 149 17.15 9.05 11.63
CA GLU A 149 18.39 8.38 11.18
C GLU A 149 18.11 7.39 10.06
N LYS A 150 17.12 6.50 10.24
CA LYS A 150 16.75 5.49 9.23
C LYS A 150 16.17 6.11 7.96
N ALA A 151 15.35 7.14 8.10
CA ALA A 151 14.79 7.87 6.97
C ALA A 151 15.88 8.56 6.15
N LEU A 152 16.87 9.18 6.80
CA LEU A 152 18.00 9.82 6.13
C LEU A 152 18.89 8.80 5.37
N LEU A 153 19.03 7.57 5.89
CA LEU A 153 19.74 6.51 5.16
C LEU A 153 18.99 6.11 3.87
N VAL A 154 17.65 6.07 3.90
CA VAL A 154 16.85 5.81 2.70
C VAL A 154 16.90 6.99 1.74
N TRP A 155 16.85 8.21 2.26
CA TRP A 155 16.93 9.42 1.47
C TRP A 155 18.28 9.54 0.73
N ASN A 156 19.38 9.38 1.44
CA ASN A 156 20.73 9.52 0.87
C ASN A 156 21.20 8.29 0.10
N GLY A 157 20.61 7.13 0.35
CA GLY A 157 21.09 5.84 -0.12
C GLY A 157 22.24 5.28 0.73
N SER A 158 22.44 3.98 0.67
CA SER A 158 23.46 3.28 1.48
C SER A 158 24.90 3.39 0.93
N GLY A 159 25.09 4.00 -0.22
CA GLY A 159 26.42 4.19 -0.84
C GLY A 159 27.12 2.93 -1.34
N PHE A 160 26.58 1.73 -1.12
CA PHE A 160 27.19 0.46 -1.49
C PHE A 160 26.24 -0.44 -2.29
N GLY A 161 26.59 -0.74 -3.54
CA GLY A 161 25.95 -1.76 -4.38
C GLY A 161 25.04 -1.23 -5.49
N VAL A 162 24.71 -2.11 -6.44
CA VAL A 162 23.79 -1.82 -7.55
C VAL A 162 22.38 -1.67 -6.96
N GLY A 163 21.79 -0.48 -7.09
CA GLY A 163 20.48 -0.13 -6.52
C GLY A 163 20.52 0.63 -5.19
N ALA A 164 21.71 1.06 -4.74
CA ALA A 164 21.93 1.82 -3.50
C ALA A 164 21.71 3.35 -3.66
N GLN A 165 21.08 3.78 -4.76
CA GLN A 165 20.70 5.19 -4.92
C GLN A 165 19.59 5.53 -3.94
N GLY A 166 19.80 6.61 -3.18
CA GLY A 166 18.78 7.14 -2.29
C GLY A 166 17.60 7.74 -3.05
N GLU A 167 16.51 7.93 -2.35
CA GLU A 167 15.31 8.57 -2.91
C GLU A 167 15.62 10.01 -3.39
N CYS A 168 16.62 10.68 -2.81
CA CYS A 168 17.12 11.99 -3.26
C CYS A 168 17.68 11.99 -4.69
N CYS A 169 18.01 10.84 -5.25
CA CYS A 169 18.52 10.70 -6.61
C CYS A 169 17.41 10.52 -7.65
N ASP A 170 16.16 10.41 -7.24
CA ASP A 170 15.01 10.38 -8.15
C ASP A 170 14.79 11.76 -8.76
N ASP A 171 14.84 11.82 -10.10
CA ASP A 171 14.76 13.09 -10.82
C ASP A 171 13.43 13.81 -10.63
N PHE A 172 12.32 13.08 -10.46
CA PHE A 172 11.01 13.66 -10.19
C PHE A 172 10.95 14.26 -8.77
N LEU A 173 11.52 13.57 -7.78
CA LEU A 173 11.54 14.06 -6.40
C LEU A 173 12.44 15.28 -6.23
N ARG A 174 13.51 15.38 -7.02
CA ARG A 174 14.40 16.55 -7.04
C ARG A 174 13.73 17.82 -7.55
N LEU A 175 12.67 17.70 -8.35
CA LEU A 175 11.88 18.85 -8.79
C LEU A 175 10.98 19.44 -7.69
N ALA A 176 10.75 18.70 -6.60
CA ALA A 176 9.92 19.13 -5.49
C ALA A 176 10.70 19.81 -4.34
N LEU A 177 12.06 19.86 -4.46
CA LEU A 177 12.96 20.48 -3.50
C LEU A 177 13.44 21.87 -4.00
#